data_9cab1d542a87bd1cc49b2658439db9a0
#
_entry.id   9cab1d542a87bd1cc49b2658439db9a0
#
_cell.length_a   1.000
_cell.length_b   1.000
_cell.length_c   1.000
_cell.angle_alpha   90.00
_cell.angle_beta   90.00
_cell.angle_gamma   90.00
#
_symmetry.space_group_name_H-M   'P 1'
#
loop_
_entity.id
_entity.type
_entity.pdbx_description
1 polymer ?
#
loop_
_entity_poly.entity_id
_entity_poly.type
_entity_poly.pdbx_seq_one_letter_code
_entity_poly.pdbx_strand_id
1 'polypeptide(L)'
;MRIKAYFWRFSALVLIVLLGFSTCKNSQKSQDSQNNTTQQDSPKTYTAMDLNNQEYTIIGDLDSLNISPDSNTPTLLVLSALDDFLKDYAPTFNILKKTFKDRLRVLILLNKPYSSNEVKDFSAHSQADFTILNPKDTALFDHLKYDTLNHSFNMLLYYKHQLIKMYQGIVPIEMLQFDISHLKD
;
A
#
# COMPACT_ATOMS: atom_id res chain seq x y z
N MET A 1 -5.44 -22.75 -55.91
CA MET A 1 -5.46 -24.20 -55.69
C MET A 1 -6.10 -24.46 -54.32
N ARG A 2 -7.38 -24.82 -54.35
CA ARG A 2 -8.25 -25.66 -53.53
C ARG A 2 -7.89 -25.75 -52.05
N ILE A 3 -8.65 -25.08 -51.13
CA ILE A 3 -9.92 -25.46 -50.42
C ILE A 3 -9.88 -26.91 -49.89
N LYS A 4 -9.98 -27.06 -48.57
CA LYS A 4 -10.92 -28.00 -47.96
C LYS A 4 -11.18 -27.63 -46.52
N ALA A 5 -12.43 -27.23 -46.30
CA ALA A 5 -13.13 -27.19 -45.02
C ALA A 5 -13.42 -28.63 -44.52
N TYR A 6 -13.32 -28.84 -43.23
CA TYR A 6 -13.99 -29.97 -42.58
C TYR A 6 -14.87 -29.46 -41.43
N PHE A 7 -16.16 -29.43 -41.79
CA PHE A 7 -17.31 -29.39 -40.89
C PHE A 7 -17.65 -30.84 -40.54
N TRP A 8 -17.79 -31.18 -39.25
CA TRP A 8 -18.60 -32.27 -38.76
C TRP A 8 -18.74 -32.09 -37.23
N ARG A 9 -19.92 -31.65 -36.70
CA ARG A 9 -21.14 -32.37 -36.36
C ARG A 9 -20.89 -33.60 -35.49
N PHE A 10 -21.30 -33.47 -34.22
CA PHE A 10 -22.02 -34.47 -33.40
C PHE A 10 -22.55 -33.68 -32.20
N SER A 11 -23.76 -33.32 -32.13
CA SER A 11 -25.04 -34.02 -31.91
C SER A 11 -25.10 -34.76 -30.56
N ALA A 12 -25.84 -34.14 -29.66
CA ALA A 12 -26.80 -34.63 -28.67
C ALA A 12 -26.55 -35.97 -27.99
N LEU A 13 -26.50 -35.94 -26.68
CA LEU A 13 -27.19 -36.97 -25.89
C LEU A 13 -27.66 -36.38 -24.56
N VAL A 14 -28.94 -36.12 -24.54
CA VAL A 14 -29.77 -35.89 -23.37
C VAL A 14 -29.92 -37.23 -22.65
N LEU A 15 -29.67 -37.29 -21.35
CA LEU A 15 -30.25 -38.36 -20.54
C LEU A 15 -30.67 -37.80 -19.18
N ILE A 16 -31.99 -37.69 -19.08
CA ILE A 16 -32.76 -37.44 -17.90
C ILE A 16 -32.73 -38.73 -17.05
N VAL A 17 -32.40 -38.61 -15.79
CA VAL A 17 -32.82 -39.60 -14.78
C VAL A 17 -33.46 -38.85 -13.64
N LEU A 18 -34.77 -38.91 -13.63
CA LEU A 18 -35.64 -38.60 -12.50
C LEU A 18 -35.71 -39.81 -11.57
N LEU A 19 -36.02 -39.50 -10.32
CA LEU A 19 -36.69 -40.28 -9.28
C LEU A 19 -35.79 -40.89 -8.18
N GLY A 20 -36.07 -40.36 -7.02
CA GLY A 20 -35.73 -40.96 -5.73
C GLY A 20 -36.30 -40.15 -4.59
N PHE A 21 -37.62 -40.17 -4.41
CA PHE A 21 -38.27 -39.73 -3.18
C PHE A 21 -37.84 -40.61 -2.02
N SER A 22 -37.46 -40.04 -0.92
CA SER A 22 -37.61 -40.65 0.39
C SER A 22 -37.81 -39.63 1.47
N THR A 23 -38.92 -39.76 2.05
CA THR A 23 -39.62 -39.07 3.11
C THR A 23 -38.91 -39.09 4.47
N CYS A 24 -39.10 -37.99 5.21
CA CYS A 24 -39.37 -37.86 6.66
C CYS A 24 -38.29 -38.20 7.68
N LYS A 25 -37.86 -37.20 8.47
CA LYS A 25 -38.37 -37.08 9.84
C LYS A 25 -38.06 -35.73 10.45
N ASN A 26 -39.07 -35.11 11.04
CA ASN A 26 -39.01 -33.98 11.95
C ASN A 26 -37.94 -34.15 13.02
N SER A 27 -37.06 -33.14 13.13
CA SER A 27 -36.48 -32.78 14.42
C SER A 27 -36.36 -31.25 14.44
N GLN A 28 -37.18 -30.66 15.26
CA GLN A 28 -37.03 -29.29 15.71
C GLN A 28 -35.60 -29.10 16.19
N LYS A 29 -34.88 -28.23 15.56
CA LYS A 29 -33.65 -27.65 16.10
C LYS A 29 -33.64 -26.15 15.78
N SER A 30 -33.81 -25.41 16.81
CA SER A 30 -33.38 -24.03 17.10
C SER A 30 -32.93 -23.24 15.90
N GLN A 31 -33.70 -22.21 15.56
CA GLN A 31 -33.24 -21.07 14.79
C GLN A 31 -32.07 -20.40 15.54
N ASP A 32 -30.87 -20.80 15.23
CA ASP A 32 -29.73 -19.92 15.41
C ASP A 32 -29.77 -18.90 14.27
N SER A 33 -30.32 -17.75 14.60
CA SER A 33 -30.11 -16.53 13.82
C SER A 33 -28.61 -16.28 13.79
N GLN A 34 -27.97 -16.72 12.71
CA GLN A 34 -26.66 -16.18 12.35
C GLN A 34 -26.86 -14.70 12.03
N ASN A 35 -26.76 -13.89 13.07
CA ASN A 35 -26.40 -12.49 12.93
C ASN A 35 -25.04 -12.46 12.25
N ASN A 36 -25.04 -12.39 10.92
CA ASN A 36 -23.92 -11.85 10.17
C ASN A 36 -23.83 -10.36 10.51
N THR A 37 -23.35 -10.07 11.70
CA THR A 37 -22.81 -8.76 12.01
C THR A 37 -21.56 -8.64 11.14
N THR A 38 -21.69 -7.97 10.03
CA THR A 38 -20.54 -7.43 9.30
C THR A 38 -19.84 -6.54 10.33
N GLN A 39 -18.82 -7.07 11.00
CA GLN A 39 -17.88 -6.27 11.75
C GLN A 39 -17.25 -5.34 10.72
N GLN A 40 -17.74 -4.12 10.70
CA GLN A 40 -17.08 -3.02 10.05
C GLN A 40 -15.81 -2.80 10.87
N ASP A 41 -14.72 -3.42 10.44
CA ASP A 41 -13.41 -3.23 11.06
C ASP A 41 -13.15 -1.73 11.07
N SER A 42 -13.06 -1.18 12.27
CA SER A 42 -12.66 0.22 12.44
C SER A 42 -11.29 0.41 11.78
N PRO A 43 -11.07 1.51 11.06
CA PRO A 43 -9.80 1.74 10.39
C PRO A 43 -8.65 1.62 11.40
N LYS A 44 -7.65 0.83 11.08
CA LYS A 44 -6.49 0.63 11.94
C LYS A 44 -5.72 1.94 12.05
N THR A 45 -5.29 2.26 13.27
CA THR A 45 -4.51 3.45 13.58
C THR A 45 -3.12 3.04 13.99
N TYR A 46 -2.12 3.64 13.38
CA TYR A 46 -0.70 3.42 13.64
C TYR A 46 -0.02 4.72 14.04
N THR A 47 1.10 4.63 14.72
CA THR A 47 1.92 5.78 15.09
C THR A 47 3.39 5.55 14.76
N ALA A 48 4.05 6.63 14.33
CA ALA A 48 5.49 6.68 14.13
C ALA A 48 6.04 8.02 14.63
N MET A 49 7.31 8.05 14.99
CA MET A 49 7.97 9.25 15.49
C MET A 49 9.00 9.73 14.47
N ASP A 50 9.13 11.04 14.29
CA ASP A 50 10.28 11.59 13.56
C ASP A 50 11.48 11.85 14.47
N LEU A 51 12.56 12.38 13.89
CA LEU A 51 13.79 12.72 14.62
C LEU A 51 13.63 13.86 15.63
N ASN A 52 12.58 14.67 15.49
CA ASN A 52 12.25 15.78 16.38
C ASN A 52 11.29 15.36 17.49
N ASN A 53 11.01 14.05 17.62
CA ASN A 53 9.99 13.46 18.50
C ASN A 53 8.57 13.94 18.19
N GLN A 54 8.29 14.37 16.96
CA GLN A 54 6.94 14.63 16.52
C GLN A 54 6.26 13.29 16.22
N GLU A 55 5.08 13.07 16.81
CA GLU A 55 4.27 11.91 16.52
C GLU A 55 3.45 12.10 15.25
N TYR A 56 3.48 11.09 14.40
CA TYR A 56 2.65 10.97 13.21
C TYR A 56 1.61 9.88 13.45
N THR A 57 0.36 10.23 13.22
CA THR A 57 -0.77 9.28 13.25
C THR A 57 -1.13 8.91 11.83
N ILE A 58 -1.19 7.61 11.55
CA ILE A 58 -1.45 7.06 10.23
C ILE A 58 -2.69 6.18 10.31
N ILE A 59 -3.72 6.53 9.54
CA ILE A 59 -5.04 5.87 9.57
C ILE A 59 -5.44 5.51 8.14
N GLY A 60 -5.87 4.28 7.93
CA GLY A 60 -6.35 3.81 6.64
C GLY A 60 -5.62 2.57 6.15
N ASP A 61 -5.63 2.38 4.85
CA ASP A 61 -5.01 1.26 4.15
C ASP A 61 -4.17 1.76 2.96
N LEU A 62 -3.69 0.81 2.13
CA LEU A 62 -2.85 1.14 0.99
C LEU A 62 -3.54 2.09 -0.01
N ASP A 63 -4.83 1.92 -0.26
CA ASP A 63 -5.57 2.71 -1.26
C ASP A 63 -5.96 4.10 -0.74
N SER A 64 -6.19 4.22 0.58
CA SER A 64 -6.59 5.47 1.21
C SER A 64 -5.91 5.67 2.56
N LEU A 65 -4.98 6.62 2.64
CA LEU A 65 -4.14 6.83 3.80
C LEU A 65 -4.20 8.29 4.27
N ASN A 66 -4.55 8.47 5.54
CA ASN A 66 -4.48 9.76 6.22
C ASN A 66 -3.24 9.80 7.12
N ILE A 67 -2.34 10.74 6.89
CA ILE A 67 -1.09 10.91 7.65
C ILE A 67 -1.11 12.30 8.30
N SER A 68 -1.41 12.35 9.59
CA SER A 68 -1.39 13.57 10.40
C SER A 68 0.00 13.80 11.01
N PRO A 69 0.48 15.04 11.16
CA PRO A 69 -0.16 16.29 10.78
C PRO A 69 -0.09 16.53 9.26
N ASP A 70 -0.97 17.36 8.76
CA ASP A 70 -1.09 17.79 7.36
C ASP A 70 -1.30 16.63 6.37
N SER A 71 -2.55 16.41 6.04
CA SER A 71 -2.97 15.33 5.14
C SER A 71 -3.36 15.78 3.73
N ASN A 72 -3.39 17.09 3.46
CA ASN A 72 -3.85 17.64 2.18
C ASN A 72 -2.72 17.84 1.17
N THR A 73 -1.48 17.98 1.66
CA THR A 73 -0.31 18.11 0.78
C THR A 73 0.01 16.78 0.10
N PRO A 74 0.27 16.74 -1.21
CA PRO A 74 0.78 15.58 -1.90
C PRO A 74 1.93 14.92 -1.10
N THR A 75 1.85 13.63 -0.88
CA THR A 75 2.79 12.90 -0.03
C THR A 75 3.41 11.75 -0.80
N LEU A 76 4.73 11.77 -0.93
CA LEU A 76 5.51 10.62 -1.36
C LEU A 76 5.93 9.83 -0.12
N LEU A 77 5.23 8.74 0.16
CA LEU A 77 5.56 7.81 1.24
C LEU A 77 6.47 6.72 0.70
N VAL A 78 7.66 6.61 1.28
CA VAL A 78 8.66 5.62 0.90
C VAL A 78 8.71 4.54 1.98
N LEU A 79 8.51 3.30 1.60
CA LEU A 79 8.65 2.13 2.45
C LEU A 79 10.05 1.56 2.27
N SER A 80 10.90 1.60 3.30
CA SER A 80 12.29 1.17 3.17
C SER A 80 12.90 0.66 4.49
N ALA A 81 13.96 -0.15 4.36
CA ALA A 81 14.90 -0.36 5.44
C ALA A 81 15.85 0.84 5.57
N LEU A 82 16.54 0.91 6.71
CA LEU A 82 17.64 1.86 6.92
C LEU A 82 18.94 1.21 6.43
N ASP A 83 19.15 1.21 5.12
CA ASP A 83 20.24 0.51 4.43
C ASP A 83 20.96 1.38 3.39
N ASP A 84 21.97 0.82 2.74
CA ASP A 84 22.75 1.53 1.72
C ASP A 84 21.88 1.92 0.51
N PHE A 85 20.82 1.16 0.20
CA PHE A 85 19.95 1.48 -0.90
C PHE A 85 19.18 2.78 -0.67
N LEU A 86 18.60 2.94 0.53
CA LEU A 86 17.96 4.19 0.92
C LEU A 86 18.96 5.34 0.94
N LYS A 87 20.19 5.08 1.42
CA LYS A 87 21.26 6.07 1.44
C LYS A 87 21.63 6.56 0.05
N ASP A 88 21.80 5.65 -0.90
CA ASP A 88 22.15 5.98 -2.29
C ASP A 88 21.04 6.76 -3.00
N TYR A 89 19.77 6.52 -2.60
CA TYR A 89 18.63 7.22 -3.19
C TYR A 89 18.23 8.52 -2.47
N ALA A 90 18.76 8.78 -1.29
CA ALA A 90 18.45 9.99 -0.49
C ALA A 90 18.70 11.31 -1.24
N PRO A 91 19.76 11.48 -2.08
CA PRO A 91 19.94 12.69 -2.88
C PRO A 91 18.76 12.99 -3.81
N THR A 92 18.10 11.95 -4.34
CA THR A 92 16.89 12.09 -5.18
C THR A 92 15.74 12.72 -4.40
N PHE A 93 15.53 12.30 -3.15
CA PHE A 93 14.51 12.87 -2.29
C PHE A 93 14.80 14.32 -1.91
N ASN A 94 16.06 14.65 -1.65
CA ASN A 94 16.48 16.02 -1.39
C ASN A 94 16.20 16.93 -2.60
N ILE A 95 16.47 16.44 -3.82
CA ILE A 95 16.14 17.18 -5.06
C ILE A 95 14.63 17.40 -5.19
N LEU A 96 13.84 16.37 -4.92
CA LEU A 96 12.36 16.50 -4.94
C LEU A 96 11.87 17.54 -3.93
N LYS A 97 12.36 17.49 -2.69
CA LYS A 97 12.03 18.48 -1.65
C LYS A 97 12.42 19.88 -2.08
N LYS A 98 13.61 20.07 -2.61
CA LYS A 98 14.09 21.38 -3.12
C LYS A 98 13.23 21.89 -4.28
N THR A 99 12.82 21.00 -5.18
CA THR A 99 12.02 21.35 -6.37
C THR A 99 10.58 21.73 -6.01
N PHE A 100 9.93 20.92 -5.18
CA PHE A 100 8.51 21.11 -4.87
C PHE A 100 8.25 21.86 -3.57
N LYS A 101 9.24 21.97 -2.68
CA LYS A 101 9.16 22.68 -1.37
C LYS A 101 7.92 22.22 -0.57
N ASP A 102 7.06 23.17 -0.17
CA ASP A 102 5.87 22.92 0.62
C ASP A 102 4.72 22.22 -0.16
N ARG A 103 4.87 22.06 -1.48
CA ARG A 103 3.90 21.38 -2.33
C ARG A 103 4.07 19.86 -2.36
N LEU A 104 5.09 19.33 -1.67
CA LEU A 104 5.33 17.90 -1.56
C LEU A 104 5.88 17.57 -0.17
N ARG A 105 5.27 16.58 0.47
CA ARG A 105 5.86 15.90 1.62
C ARG A 105 6.59 14.66 1.14
N VAL A 106 7.82 14.48 1.60
CA VAL A 106 8.56 13.22 1.42
C VAL A 106 8.73 12.60 2.80
N LEU A 107 8.12 11.45 3.00
CA LEU A 107 8.11 10.70 4.26
C LEU A 107 8.73 9.32 4.01
N ILE A 108 9.76 8.97 4.78
CA ILE A 108 10.38 7.66 4.73
C ILE A 108 9.87 6.85 5.93
N LEU A 109 9.04 5.84 5.70
CA LEU A 109 8.62 4.91 6.74
C LEU A 109 9.58 3.73 6.80
N LEU A 110 10.23 3.59 7.95
CA LEU A 110 11.17 2.50 8.18
C LEU A 110 10.44 1.17 8.41
N ASN A 111 11.05 0.09 7.96
CA ASN A 111 10.45 -1.25 7.98
C ASN A 111 10.36 -1.88 9.39
N LYS A 112 11.06 -1.32 10.36
CA LYS A 112 11.07 -1.74 11.76
C LYS A 112 11.54 -0.59 12.66
N PRO A 113 11.39 -0.71 13.98
CA PRO A 113 12.04 0.22 14.91
C PRO A 113 13.56 0.17 14.79
N TYR A 114 14.19 1.34 14.74
CA TYR A 114 15.63 1.54 14.84
C TYR A 114 15.93 2.40 16.07
N SER A 115 17.16 2.34 16.59
CA SER A 115 17.57 3.24 17.65
C SER A 115 17.64 4.70 17.14
N SER A 116 17.41 5.65 18.03
CA SER A 116 17.47 7.07 17.66
C SER A 116 18.85 7.47 17.12
N ASN A 117 19.92 6.80 17.55
CA ASN A 117 21.27 7.08 17.05
C ASN A 117 21.43 6.60 15.61
N GLU A 118 20.98 5.39 15.27
CA GLU A 118 21.03 4.87 13.89
C GLU A 118 20.30 5.81 12.93
N VAL A 119 19.11 6.28 13.28
CA VAL A 119 18.33 7.19 12.44
C VAL A 119 18.98 8.56 12.31
N LYS A 120 19.57 9.10 13.41
CA LYS A 120 20.30 10.37 13.39
C LYS A 120 21.57 10.29 12.55
N ASP A 121 22.32 9.22 12.70
CA ASP A 121 23.55 9.00 11.93
C ASP A 121 23.24 8.87 10.44
N PHE A 122 22.21 8.12 10.09
CA PHE A 122 21.75 8.05 8.71
C PHE A 122 21.34 9.42 8.18
N SER A 123 20.50 10.16 8.91
CA SER A 123 20.03 11.50 8.50
C SER A 123 21.18 12.47 8.27
N ALA A 124 22.18 12.44 9.15
CA ALA A 124 23.36 13.30 9.03
C ALA A 124 24.21 12.93 7.80
N HIS A 125 24.47 11.64 7.58
CA HIS A 125 25.27 11.16 6.45
C HIS A 125 24.60 11.38 5.10
N SER A 126 23.28 11.21 5.01
CA SER A 126 22.50 11.42 3.79
C SER A 126 22.09 12.88 3.57
N GLN A 127 22.42 13.78 4.51
CA GLN A 127 21.98 15.19 4.50
C GLN A 127 20.46 15.29 4.27
N ALA A 128 19.70 14.45 4.97
CA ALA A 128 18.28 14.28 4.73
C ALA A 128 17.49 15.58 4.99
N ASP A 129 16.88 16.12 3.93
CA ASP A 129 15.93 17.25 3.95
C ASP A 129 14.46 16.72 3.83
N PHE A 130 14.24 15.51 4.28
CA PHE A 130 12.96 14.81 4.29
C PHE A 130 12.70 14.19 5.67
N THR A 131 11.46 13.87 5.95
CA THR A 131 11.08 13.31 7.25
C THR A 131 11.27 11.79 7.27
N ILE A 132 11.95 11.28 8.29
CA ILE A 132 12.10 9.85 8.55
C ILE A 132 11.17 9.45 9.69
N LEU A 133 10.25 8.55 9.41
CA LEU A 133 9.28 8.00 10.35
C LEU A 133 9.78 6.67 10.89
N ASN A 134 10.14 6.66 12.16
CA ASN A 134 10.55 5.47 12.90
C ASN A 134 9.31 4.87 13.61
N PRO A 135 8.80 3.72 13.15
CA PRO A 135 7.61 3.12 13.74
C PRO A 135 7.91 2.51 15.10
N LYS A 136 6.87 2.27 15.92
CA LYS A 136 7.00 1.56 17.20
C LYS A 136 7.19 0.06 17.02
N ASP A 137 6.66 -0.49 15.92
CA ASP A 137 6.73 -1.91 15.55
C ASP A 137 6.64 -2.07 14.02
N THR A 138 6.59 -3.29 13.52
CA THR A 138 6.51 -3.57 12.08
C THR A 138 5.09 -3.51 11.52
N ALA A 139 4.06 -3.42 12.37
CA ALA A 139 2.68 -3.62 11.97
C ALA A 139 2.20 -2.64 10.88
N LEU A 140 2.63 -1.36 10.97
CA LEU A 140 2.31 -0.37 9.94
C LEU A 140 2.96 -0.72 8.59
N PHE A 141 4.25 -1.07 8.62
CA PHE A 141 4.98 -1.43 7.41
C PHE A 141 4.36 -2.68 6.76
N ASP A 142 4.09 -3.72 7.56
CA ASP A 142 3.48 -4.96 7.09
C ASP A 142 2.06 -4.74 6.55
N HIS A 143 1.32 -3.80 7.13
CA HIS A 143 -0.02 -3.42 6.66
C HIS A 143 0.01 -2.72 5.30
N LEU A 144 0.99 -1.86 5.07
CA LEU A 144 1.15 -1.12 3.81
C LEU A 144 1.94 -1.90 2.75
N LYS A 145 2.66 -2.94 3.18
CA LYS A 145 3.38 -3.82 2.27
C LYS A 145 2.37 -4.71 1.55
N TYR A 146 2.11 -4.39 0.30
CA TYR A 146 1.27 -5.22 -0.56
C TYR A 146 1.99 -6.53 -0.88
N ASP A 147 1.29 -7.68 -0.85
CA ASP A 147 1.87 -9.01 -1.10
C ASP A 147 2.59 -9.12 -2.46
N THR A 148 2.24 -8.26 -3.40
CA THR A 148 2.89 -8.16 -4.72
C THR A 148 4.14 -7.30 -4.74
N LEU A 149 4.44 -6.57 -3.65
CA LEU A 149 5.64 -5.74 -3.54
C LEU A 149 6.83 -6.61 -3.13
N ASN A 150 7.42 -7.30 -4.09
CA ASN A 150 8.59 -8.16 -3.89
C ASN A 150 9.88 -7.39 -3.57
N HIS A 151 9.82 -6.05 -3.52
CA HIS A 151 10.97 -5.19 -3.27
C HIS A 151 10.93 -4.63 -1.85
N SER A 152 12.09 -4.54 -1.23
CA SER A 152 12.28 -3.90 0.08
C SER A 152 12.15 -2.37 0.04
N PHE A 153 12.05 -1.80 -1.16
CA PHE A 153 11.99 -0.37 -1.42
C PHE A 153 10.81 -0.07 -2.35
N ASN A 154 9.83 0.67 -1.85
CA ASN A 154 8.65 1.05 -2.59
C ASN A 154 8.30 2.49 -2.31
N MET A 155 7.76 3.20 -3.29
CA MET A 155 7.30 4.57 -3.15
C MET A 155 5.82 4.66 -3.51
N LEU A 156 5.04 5.30 -2.65
CA LEU A 156 3.60 5.45 -2.75
C LEU A 156 3.29 6.95 -2.83
N LEU A 157 2.73 7.40 -3.94
CA LEU A 157 2.33 8.79 -4.12
C LEU A 157 0.86 8.95 -3.75
N TYR A 158 0.61 9.68 -2.67
CA TYR A 158 -0.74 10.00 -2.20
C TYR A 158 -1.09 11.46 -2.50
N TYR A 159 -2.36 11.69 -2.84
CA TYR A 159 -2.95 13.01 -2.93
C TYR A 159 -4.39 12.98 -2.44
N LYS A 160 -4.77 13.92 -1.58
CA LYS A 160 -6.10 13.99 -0.95
C LYS A 160 -6.50 12.62 -0.34
N HIS A 161 -5.57 12.00 0.38
CA HIS A 161 -5.66 10.67 1.03
C HIS A 161 -5.71 9.47 0.08
N GLN A 162 -5.82 9.64 -1.22
CA GLN A 162 -5.92 8.54 -2.18
C GLN A 162 -4.56 8.18 -2.75
N LEU A 163 -4.30 6.88 -2.92
CA LEU A 163 -3.14 6.39 -3.65
C LEU A 163 -3.28 6.74 -5.13
N ILE A 164 -2.38 7.57 -5.62
CA ILE A 164 -2.35 7.98 -7.03
C ILE A 164 -1.47 7.04 -7.84
N LYS A 165 -0.31 6.69 -7.28
CA LYS A 165 0.66 5.85 -7.98
C LYS A 165 1.58 5.11 -7.03
N MET A 166 2.00 3.94 -7.46
CA MET A 166 2.97 3.10 -6.77
C MET A 166 4.17 2.86 -7.68
N TYR A 167 5.37 2.95 -7.08
CA TYR A 167 6.62 2.67 -7.76
C TYR A 167 7.37 1.59 -6.99
N GLN A 168 7.92 0.62 -7.72
CA GLN A 168 8.69 -0.48 -7.14
C GLN A 168 10.16 -0.30 -7.51
N GLY A 169 11.03 -0.31 -6.50
CA GLY A 169 12.46 -0.12 -6.70
C GLY A 169 12.84 1.29 -7.13
N ILE A 170 13.99 1.41 -7.78
CA ILE A 170 14.54 2.68 -8.29
C ILE A 170 13.77 3.12 -9.52
N VAL A 171 13.33 4.38 -9.54
CA VAL A 171 12.77 5.02 -10.72
C VAL A 171 13.51 6.32 -11.04
N PRO A 172 13.59 6.73 -12.31
CA PRO A 172 14.18 8.01 -12.68
C PRO A 172 13.47 9.17 -11.98
N ILE A 173 14.24 10.17 -11.51
CA ILE A 173 13.67 11.35 -10.82
C ILE A 173 12.67 12.10 -11.70
N GLU A 174 12.90 12.13 -13.01
CA GLU A 174 12.04 12.79 -13.98
C GLU A 174 10.62 12.20 -14.00
N MET A 175 10.51 10.89 -13.77
CA MET A 175 9.21 10.22 -13.66
C MET A 175 8.46 10.70 -12.41
N LEU A 176 9.14 10.77 -11.27
CA LEU A 176 8.55 11.31 -10.03
C LEU A 176 8.15 12.77 -10.19
N GLN A 177 9.03 13.58 -10.76
CA GLN A 177 8.75 15.00 -11.02
C GLN A 177 7.57 15.19 -11.96
N PHE A 178 7.50 14.39 -13.03
CA PHE A 178 6.37 14.43 -13.96
C PHE A 178 5.06 14.12 -13.25
N ASP A 179 4.99 12.99 -12.55
CA ASP A 179 3.76 12.56 -11.87
C ASP A 179 3.31 13.56 -10.79
N ILE A 180 4.24 14.07 -9.96
CA ILE A 180 3.94 15.06 -8.92
C ILE A 180 3.46 16.38 -9.53
N SER A 181 4.07 16.84 -10.63
CA SER A 181 3.69 18.10 -11.27
C SER A 181 2.34 18.04 -11.98
N HIS A 182 1.83 16.86 -12.27
CA HIS A 182 0.52 16.63 -12.91
C HIS A 182 -0.61 16.30 -11.93
N LEU A 183 -0.34 16.30 -10.61
CA LEU A 183 -1.41 16.26 -9.61
C LEU A 183 -2.24 17.53 -9.74
N LYS A 184 -3.49 17.36 -10.18
CA LYS A 184 -4.42 18.48 -10.35
C LYS A 184 -5.14 18.74 -9.02
N ASP A 185 -5.23 19.99 -8.67
CA ASP A 185 -6.03 20.51 -7.54
C ASP A 185 -7.53 20.20 -7.69
#